data_8cf7e36c82e4f6502d82f7874083bfb5
#
_entry.id   8cf7e36c82e4f6502d82f7874083bfb5
#
_cell.length_a   1.000
_cell.length_b   1.000
_cell.length_c   1.000
_cell.angle_alpha   90.00
_cell.angle_beta   90.00
_cell.angle_gamma   90.00
#
_symmetry.space_group_name_H-M   'P 1'
#
loop_
_entity.id
_entity.type
_entity.pdbx_description
1 polymer ?
#
loop_
_entity_poly.entity_id
_entity_poly.type
_entity_poly.pdbx_seq_one_letter_code
_entity_poly.pdbx_strand_id
1 'polypeptide(L)'
;MIKKIISFAVIVSSFFIFNTYLHAATGPANIYKITITKVELCETGSTLSNCLNPVDITVGDGVADVDIAAVTAGESAGVVADFGKGIPGKTYTYVQTILSRSVNAKGSVGSCYTANDAASGTANGYATGTQTSGSEAEVTLLVPDFVDPTNYSMIEGSSDAAGTSLRVAGTVGASDTHFRARKILTTPYTAKAGINPTVFLAFGTSGAIMNKAGTCGSAQTLAAAPPDQTVTIQGQ
;
A
#
# COMPACT_ATOMS: atom_id res chain seq x y z
N MET A 1 -56.09 47.19 27.11
CA MET A 1 -54.85 47.38 26.29
C MET A 1 -54.05 46.10 26.36
N ILE A 2 -54.13 45.28 25.33
CA ILE A 2 -53.42 43.98 25.26
C ILE A 2 -52.21 44.17 24.34
N LYS A 3 -51.00 44.14 24.91
CA LYS A 3 -49.75 44.17 24.14
C LYS A 3 -49.48 42.77 23.56
N LYS A 4 -49.55 42.66 22.24
CA LYS A 4 -49.10 41.48 21.50
C LYS A 4 -47.58 41.46 21.45
N ILE A 5 -46.97 40.45 22.09
CA ILE A 5 -45.54 40.15 21.95
C ILE A 5 -45.41 39.24 20.75
N ILE A 6 -44.79 39.74 19.67
CA ILE A 6 -44.45 38.92 18.50
C ILE A 6 -43.07 38.31 18.78
N SER A 7 -43.07 36.99 19.00
CA SER A 7 -41.83 36.19 19.15
C SER A 7 -41.28 35.88 17.77
N PHE A 8 -40.13 36.46 17.45
CA PHE A 8 -39.42 36.22 16.21
C PHE A 8 -38.50 35.00 16.41
N ALA A 9 -38.92 33.84 15.93
CA ALA A 9 -38.11 32.62 15.94
C ALA A 9 -37.13 32.70 14.79
N VAL A 10 -35.86 32.95 15.10
CA VAL A 10 -34.74 32.86 14.15
C VAL A 10 -34.39 31.40 14.00
N ILE A 11 -34.75 30.78 12.87
CA ILE A 11 -34.32 29.46 12.47
C ILE A 11 -32.88 29.59 11.94
N VAL A 12 -31.90 29.29 12.80
CA VAL A 12 -30.52 29.11 12.38
C VAL A 12 -30.43 27.76 11.69
N SER A 13 -30.54 27.77 10.36
CA SER A 13 -30.25 26.59 9.54
C SER A 13 -28.74 26.34 9.54
N SER A 14 -28.29 25.46 10.42
CA SER A 14 -26.90 24.99 10.43
C SER A 14 -26.68 24.14 9.18
N PHE A 15 -26.09 24.72 8.15
CA PHE A 15 -25.51 23.98 7.03
C PHE A 15 -24.34 23.17 7.58
N PHE A 16 -24.59 21.90 7.92
CA PHE A 16 -23.53 20.93 8.06
C PHE A 16 -22.95 20.68 6.66
N ILE A 17 -21.84 21.33 6.36
CA ILE A 17 -21.02 20.99 5.22
C ILE A 17 -20.35 19.66 5.61
N PHE A 18 -20.96 18.54 5.24
CA PHE A 18 -20.28 17.26 5.22
C PHE A 18 -19.16 17.38 4.18
N ASN A 19 -17.94 17.59 4.66
CA ASN A 19 -16.77 17.30 3.84
C ASN A 19 -16.78 15.78 3.60
N THR A 20 -17.45 15.35 2.53
CA THR A 20 -17.26 14.02 1.98
C THR A 20 -15.85 13.99 1.43
N TYR A 21 -14.90 13.48 2.22
CA TYR A 21 -13.65 12.99 1.68
C TYR A 21 -14.06 11.95 0.63
N LEU A 22 -13.89 12.30 -0.62
CA LEU A 22 -14.02 11.36 -1.73
C LEU A 22 -12.90 10.33 -1.53
N HIS A 23 -13.21 9.26 -0.78
CA HIS A 23 -12.36 8.10 -0.80
C HIS A 23 -12.33 7.60 -2.24
N ALA A 24 -11.14 7.51 -2.82
CA ALA A 24 -10.97 6.89 -4.11
C ALA A 24 -11.63 5.50 -4.06
N ALA A 25 -12.53 5.22 -4.98
CA ALA A 25 -13.10 3.89 -5.09
C ALA A 25 -11.98 2.90 -5.37
N THR A 26 -12.02 1.73 -4.74
CA THR A 26 -11.06 0.65 -4.96
C THR A 26 -11.74 -0.56 -5.56
N GLY A 27 -10.96 -1.41 -6.22
CA GLY A 27 -11.45 -2.63 -6.83
C GLY A 27 -10.37 -3.70 -6.98
N PRO A 28 -10.76 -4.92 -7.38
CA PRO A 28 -9.87 -6.06 -7.42
C PRO A 28 -8.85 -5.98 -8.57
N ALA A 29 -7.68 -6.54 -8.31
CA ALA A 29 -6.70 -6.90 -9.32
C ALA A 29 -6.69 -8.41 -9.53
N ASN A 30 -6.74 -8.84 -10.79
CA ASN A 30 -6.57 -10.24 -11.21
C ASN A 30 -5.10 -10.57 -11.52
N ILE A 31 -4.29 -9.55 -11.78
CA ILE A 31 -2.83 -9.56 -11.85
C ILE A 31 -2.35 -8.37 -11.03
N TYR A 32 -1.37 -8.59 -10.16
CA TYR A 32 -0.75 -7.54 -9.38
C TYR A 32 0.69 -7.92 -9.08
N LYS A 33 1.60 -7.55 -10.00
CA LYS A 33 3.02 -7.89 -9.93
C LYS A 33 3.78 -6.79 -9.22
N ILE A 34 4.46 -7.16 -8.14
CA ILE A 34 5.28 -6.25 -7.33
C ILE A 34 6.75 -6.65 -7.39
N THR A 35 7.61 -5.69 -7.15
CA THR A 35 9.04 -5.90 -6.93
C THR A 35 9.39 -5.49 -5.51
N ILE A 36 9.93 -6.42 -4.72
CA ILE A 36 10.40 -6.21 -3.35
C ILE A 36 11.93 -6.19 -3.40
N THR A 37 12.53 -5.08 -3.02
CA THR A 37 13.99 -4.91 -3.07
C THR A 37 14.65 -5.12 -1.72
N LYS A 38 13.90 -4.97 -0.62
CA LYS A 38 14.45 -5.16 0.73
C LYS A 38 13.38 -5.55 1.73
N VAL A 39 13.77 -6.39 2.70
CA VAL A 39 12.93 -6.74 3.85
C VAL A 39 13.75 -6.61 5.11
N GLU A 40 13.23 -5.95 6.12
CA GLU A 40 13.92 -5.73 7.39
C GLU A 40 13.01 -6.05 8.58
N LEU A 41 13.61 -6.59 9.64
CA LEU A 41 12.97 -6.73 10.95
C LEU A 41 13.24 -5.47 11.79
N CYS A 42 12.21 -4.99 12.49
CA CYS A 42 12.32 -3.86 13.39
C CYS A 42 12.15 -4.32 14.85
N GLU A 43 13.13 -3.98 15.69
CA GLU A 43 13.18 -4.41 17.10
C GLU A 43 12.00 -3.85 17.91
N THR A 44 11.69 -4.48 19.01
CA THR A 44 10.70 -4.00 20.01
C THR A 44 10.94 -2.54 20.37
N GLY A 45 9.85 -1.77 20.46
CA GLY A 45 9.88 -0.32 20.64
C GLY A 45 9.73 0.45 19.31
N SER A 46 9.76 -0.23 18.16
CA SER A 46 9.44 0.35 16.87
C SER A 46 7.98 0.79 16.78
N THR A 47 7.69 1.70 15.86
CA THR A 47 6.34 2.20 15.55
C THR A 47 6.10 2.15 14.04
N LEU A 48 4.91 2.48 13.58
CA LEU A 48 4.61 2.60 12.14
C LEU A 48 5.50 3.65 11.44
N SER A 49 5.92 4.69 12.15
CA SER A 49 6.76 5.76 11.60
C SER A 49 8.25 5.61 11.91
N ASN A 50 8.64 4.65 12.75
CA ASN A 50 10.05 4.46 13.13
C ASN A 50 10.39 2.98 13.31
N CYS A 51 11.45 2.53 12.65
CA CYS A 51 12.03 1.19 12.81
C CYS A 51 13.31 1.29 13.63
N LEU A 52 13.31 0.71 14.81
CA LEU A 52 14.49 0.65 15.68
C LEU A 52 15.36 -0.54 15.29
N ASN A 53 16.67 -0.33 15.24
CA ASN A 53 17.68 -1.35 14.99
C ASN A 53 17.28 -2.31 13.84
N PRO A 54 17.06 -1.80 12.61
CA PRO A 54 16.63 -2.62 11.49
C PRO A 54 17.67 -3.71 11.18
N VAL A 55 17.19 -4.93 11.00
CA VAL A 55 18.02 -6.06 10.57
C VAL A 55 17.56 -6.48 9.18
N ASP A 56 18.46 -6.40 8.20
CA ASP A 56 18.19 -6.84 6.83
C ASP A 56 18.11 -8.37 6.77
N ILE A 57 16.95 -8.85 6.39
CA ILE A 57 16.64 -10.27 6.24
C ILE A 57 16.35 -10.66 4.79
N THR A 58 16.63 -9.78 3.84
CA THR A 58 16.40 -10.03 2.41
C THR A 58 17.16 -11.26 1.92
N VAL A 59 16.53 -12.06 1.08
CA VAL A 59 17.17 -13.18 0.38
C VAL A 59 17.60 -12.70 -1.01
N GLY A 60 18.90 -12.82 -1.31
CA GLY A 60 19.49 -12.33 -2.55
C GLY A 60 19.28 -10.82 -2.72
N ASP A 61 18.93 -10.41 -3.92
CA ASP A 61 18.64 -9.01 -4.27
C ASP A 61 17.15 -8.66 -4.16
N GLY A 62 16.39 -9.46 -3.39
CA GLY A 62 14.95 -9.37 -3.33
C GLY A 62 14.26 -10.18 -4.43
N VAL A 63 13.03 -9.82 -4.79
CA VAL A 63 12.25 -10.52 -5.80
C VAL A 63 11.54 -9.52 -6.72
N ALA A 64 11.61 -9.79 -8.03
CA ALA A 64 10.98 -8.95 -9.04
C ALA A 64 9.74 -9.63 -9.66
N ASP A 65 8.75 -8.82 -10.05
CA ASP A 65 7.57 -9.22 -10.82
C ASP A 65 6.77 -10.39 -10.21
N VAL A 66 6.69 -10.44 -8.88
CA VAL A 66 5.88 -11.45 -8.19
C VAL A 66 4.40 -11.10 -8.30
N ASP A 67 3.62 -11.94 -8.97
CA ASP A 67 2.18 -11.78 -9.06
C ASP A 67 1.49 -12.25 -7.77
N ILE A 68 1.23 -11.28 -6.88
CA ILE A 68 0.57 -11.55 -5.60
C ILE A 68 -0.95 -11.78 -5.74
N ALA A 69 -1.54 -11.47 -6.89
CA ALA A 69 -2.96 -11.78 -7.16
C ALA A 69 -3.15 -13.26 -7.56
N ALA A 70 -2.12 -13.89 -8.12
CA ALA A 70 -2.16 -15.31 -8.50
C ALA A 70 -1.96 -16.28 -7.32
N VAL A 71 -1.56 -15.75 -6.15
CA VAL A 71 -1.27 -16.59 -4.97
C VAL A 71 -2.54 -16.77 -4.14
N THR A 72 -2.88 -18.04 -3.90
CA THR A 72 -3.97 -18.38 -2.99
C THR A 72 -3.64 -17.91 -1.57
N ALA A 73 -4.63 -17.42 -0.84
CA ALA A 73 -4.44 -16.96 0.54
C ALA A 73 -3.79 -18.07 1.40
N GLY A 74 -2.59 -17.79 1.93
CA GLY A 74 -1.80 -18.74 2.72
C GLY A 74 -0.70 -19.50 1.96
N GLU A 75 -0.60 -19.35 0.63
CA GLU A 75 0.52 -19.82 -0.16
C GLU A 75 1.61 -18.75 -0.30
N SER A 76 2.85 -19.17 -0.58
CA SER A 76 3.98 -18.27 -0.72
C SER A 76 4.12 -17.77 -2.15
N ALA A 77 4.14 -16.46 -2.36
CA ALA A 77 4.46 -15.84 -3.64
C ALA A 77 5.96 -15.94 -4.00
N GLY A 78 6.81 -16.43 -3.09
CA GLY A 78 8.26 -16.56 -3.24
C GLY A 78 8.97 -16.42 -1.90
N VAL A 79 10.25 -16.78 -1.85
CA VAL A 79 11.08 -16.59 -0.66
C VAL A 79 11.82 -15.28 -0.81
N VAL A 80 11.34 -14.25 -0.13
CA VAL A 80 11.93 -12.89 -0.18
C VAL A 80 12.71 -12.54 1.08
N ALA A 81 12.51 -13.27 2.18
CA ALA A 81 13.09 -12.96 3.47
C ALA A 81 13.49 -14.23 4.22
N ASP A 82 14.60 -14.15 4.96
CA ASP A 82 15.14 -15.19 5.84
C ASP A 82 15.13 -14.68 7.29
N PHE A 83 14.14 -15.09 8.05
CA PHE A 83 13.99 -14.69 9.45
C PHE A 83 15.08 -15.28 10.35
N GLY A 84 15.78 -16.32 9.91
CA GLY A 84 16.95 -16.87 10.59
C GLY A 84 18.12 -15.88 10.69
N LYS A 85 18.13 -14.82 9.88
CA LYS A 85 19.09 -13.69 9.99
C LYS A 85 18.83 -12.77 11.18
N GLY A 86 17.69 -12.91 11.87
CA GLY A 86 17.41 -12.17 13.10
C GLY A 86 18.49 -12.39 14.16
N ILE A 87 18.84 -11.36 14.91
CA ILE A 87 19.87 -11.44 15.96
C ILE A 87 19.32 -12.29 17.13
N PRO A 88 19.97 -13.42 17.50
CA PRO A 88 19.50 -14.26 18.59
C PRO A 88 19.29 -13.50 19.89
N GLY A 89 18.15 -13.77 20.55
CA GLY A 89 17.75 -13.11 21.79
C GLY A 89 17.05 -11.76 21.61
N LYS A 90 17.02 -11.22 20.37
CA LYS A 90 16.26 -10.00 20.07
C LYS A 90 14.82 -10.32 19.70
N THR A 91 13.91 -9.43 20.08
CA THR A 91 12.49 -9.52 19.77
C THR A 91 12.12 -8.42 18.79
N TYR A 92 11.39 -8.78 17.74
CA TYR A 92 10.95 -7.90 16.66
C TYR A 92 9.43 -7.80 16.70
N THR A 93 8.91 -6.59 16.50
CA THR A 93 7.47 -6.31 16.53
C THR A 93 6.94 -5.80 15.20
N TYR A 94 7.83 -5.41 14.28
CA TYR A 94 7.46 -4.99 12.94
C TYR A 94 8.37 -5.64 11.90
N VAL A 95 7.81 -5.81 10.72
CA VAL A 95 8.53 -6.03 9.47
C VAL A 95 8.34 -4.80 8.59
N GLN A 96 9.38 -4.40 7.87
CA GLN A 96 9.26 -3.38 6.85
C GLN A 96 9.82 -3.89 5.52
N THR A 97 9.17 -3.46 4.44
CA THR A 97 9.53 -3.83 3.08
C THR A 97 9.80 -2.58 2.26
N ILE A 98 10.75 -2.66 1.35
CA ILE A 98 10.97 -1.65 0.32
C ILE A 98 10.50 -2.24 -0.99
N LEU A 99 9.58 -1.55 -1.64
CA LEU A 99 8.92 -1.99 -2.85
C LEU A 99 9.13 -0.97 -3.96
N SER A 100 9.20 -1.47 -5.21
CA SER A 100 9.07 -0.60 -6.37
C SER A 100 7.72 0.11 -6.33
N ARG A 101 7.72 1.38 -6.67
CA ARG A 101 6.50 2.16 -6.86
C ARG A 101 5.75 1.76 -8.13
N SER A 102 6.46 1.18 -9.10
CA SER A 102 5.90 0.65 -10.34
C SER A 102 5.33 -0.75 -10.11
N VAL A 103 4.09 -0.96 -10.52
CA VAL A 103 3.34 -2.20 -10.36
C VAL A 103 2.72 -2.56 -11.70
N ASN A 104 2.89 -3.80 -12.16
CA ASN A 104 2.14 -4.29 -13.32
C ASN A 104 0.84 -4.91 -12.82
N ALA A 105 -0.28 -4.36 -13.25
CA ALA A 105 -1.58 -4.76 -12.76
C ALA A 105 -2.62 -4.90 -13.86
N LYS A 106 -3.60 -5.80 -13.62
CA LYS A 106 -4.79 -6.01 -14.45
C LYS A 106 -5.99 -6.12 -13.53
N GLY A 107 -7.01 -5.31 -13.75
CA GLY A 107 -8.20 -5.32 -12.90
C GLY A 107 -9.16 -4.19 -13.22
N SER A 108 -10.07 -3.90 -12.27
CA SER A 108 -11.12 -2.90 -12.49
C SER A 108 -11.57 -2.24 -11.19
N VAL A 109 -12.17 -1.06 -11.33
CA VAL A 109 -12.91 -0.37 -10.25
C VAL A 109 -14.27 0.03 -10.80
N GLY A 110 -15.33 -0.65 -10.36
CA GLY A 110 -16.66 -0.48 -10.95
C GLY A 110 -16.67 -0.81 -12.44
N SER A 111 -17.06 0.15 -13.27
CA SER A 111 -17.03 0.03 -14.73
C SER A 111 -15.74 0.54 -15.39
N CYS A 112 -14.69 0.77 -14.62
CA CYS A 112 -13.42 1.26 -15.13
C CYS A 112 -12.37 0.14 -15.10
N TYR A 113 -11.90 -0.28 -16.26
CA TYR A 113 -11.01 -1.42 -16.45
C TYR A 113 -9.63 -0.94 -16.89
N THR A 114 -8.56 -1.64 -16.46
CA THR A 114 -7.20 -1.34 -16.91
C THR A 114 -7.10 -1.54 -18.42
N ALA A 115 -6.51 -0.58 -19.13
CA ALA A 115 -6.38 -0.60 -20.58
C ALA A 115 -4.92 -0.50 -20.99
N ASN A 116 -4.56 -1.25 -22.04
CA ASN A 116 -3.22 -1.16 -22.63
C ASN A 116 -3.11 0.14 -23.42
N ASP A 117 -2.71 1.20 -22.76
CA ASP A 117 -2.42 2.49 -23.38
C ASP A 117 -1.05 3.03 -22.97
N ALA A 118 -0.53 3.95 -23.77
CA ALA A 118 0.77 4.56 -23.55
C ALA A 118 0.79 5.57 -22.38
N ALA A 119 -0.33 5.80 -21.73
CA ALA A 119 -0.46 6.77 -20.65
C ALA A 119 -0.17 6.15 -19.27
N SER A 120 0.15 4.85 -19.20
CA SER A 120 0.59 4.20 -18.00
C SER A 120 1.86 4.87 -17.46
N GLY A 121 1.91 5.12 -16.16
CA GLY A 121 3.10 5.66 -15.51
C GLY A 121 3.31 7.16 -15.70
N THR A 122 2.23 7.95 -15.77
CA THR A 122 2.35 9.41 -15.72
C THR A 122 3.00 9.88 -14.41
N ALA A 123 3.57 11.08 -14.39
CA ALA A 123 4.34 11.61 -13.26
C ALA A 123 3.59 11.59 -11.91
N ASN A 124 2.26 11.58 -11.93
CA ASN A 124 1.42 11.50 -10.72
C ASN A 124 0.89 10.09 -10.42
N GLY A 125 1.31 9.06 -11.15
CA GLY A 125 1.03 7.66 -10.85
C GLY A 125 -0.29 7.10 -11.38
N TYR A 126 -1.02 7.85 -12.19
CA TYR A 126 -2.30 7.40 -12.73
C TYR A 126 -2.22 6.97 -14.21
N ALA A 127 -2.96 5.93 -14.57
CA ALA A 127 -3.13 5.47 -15.95
C ALA A 127 -4.57 5.67 -16.41
N THR A 128 -4.80 5.55 -17.70
CA THR A 128 -6.13 5.60 -18.31
C THR A 128 -6.85 4.28 -18.13
N GLY A 129 -8.15 4.34 -17.82
CA GLY A 129 -9.04 3.18 -17.83
C GLY A 129 -9.98 3.18 -19.03
N THR A 130 -10.55 2.03 -19.35
CA THR A 130 -11.63 1.86 -20.34
C THR A 130 -12.93 1.43 -19.67
N GLN A 131 -14.08 1.72 -20.30
CA GLN A 131 -15.39 1.23 -19.85
C GLN A 131 -15.78 -0.13 -20.42
N THR A 132 -14.94 -0.71 -21.28
CA THR A 132 -15.26 -1.98 -21.94
C THR A 132 -14.87 -3.16 -21.05
N SER A 133 -15.87 -3.86 -20.49
CA SER A 133 -15.70 -5.09 -19.73
C SER A 133 -15.13 -6.22 -20.59
N GLY A 134 -14.26 -7.04 -20.02
CA GLY A 134 -13.64 -8.19 -20.69
C GLY A 134 -12.50 -7.81 -21.64
N SER A 135 -12.08 -6.54 -21.65
CA SER A 135 -10.94 -6.05 -22.41
C SER A 135 -9.79 -5.55 -21.51
N GLU A 136 -9.79 -5.97 -20.24
CA GLU A 136 -8.73 -5.59 -19.31
C GLU A 136 -7.37 -6.05 -19.82
N ALA A 137 -6.42 -5.13 -19.85
CA ALA A 137 -5.04 -5.40 -20.18
C ALA A 137 -4.14 -5.23 -18.95
N GLU A 138 -3.03 -5.95 -18.92
CA GLU A 138 -1.96 -5.70 -17.98
C GLU A 138 -1.29 -4.37 -18.34
N VAL A 139 -1.20 -3.47 -17.37
CA VAL A 139 -0.62 -2.13 -17.52
C VAL A 139 0.29 -1.81 -16.35
N THR A 140 1.26 -0.94 -16.58
CA THR A 140 2.08 -0.39 -15.50
C THR A 140 1.33 0.74 -14.81
N LEU A 141 1.03 0.55 -13.53
CA LEU A 141 0.50 1.56 -12.63
C LEU A 141 1.62 2.02 -11.67
N LEU A 142 1.50 3.22 -11.15
CA LEU A 142 2.34 3.64 -10.02
C LEU A 142 1.48 3.76 -8.76
N VAL A 143 2.08 3.51 -7.61
CA VAL A 143 1.55 4.04 -6.35
C VAL A 143 1.56 5.56 -6.47
N PRO A 144 0.40 6.26 -6.39
CA PRO A 144 0.32 7.68 -6.70
C PRO A 144 1.06 8.55 -5.70
N ASP A 145 1.35 9.78 -6.11
CA ASP A 145 1.83 10.81 -5.19
C ASP A 145 0.75 11.08 -4.15
N PHE A 146 1.14 11.14 -2.90
CA PHE A 146 0.24 11.55 -1.83
C PHE A 146 1.00 12.21 -0.67
N VAL A 147 0.25 12.97 0.14
CA VAL A 147 0.69 13.50 1.42
C VAL A 147 -0.46 13.31 2.40
N ASP A 148 -0.39 12.26 3.20
CA ASP A 148 -1.35 11.99 4.26
C ASP A 148 -0.67 11.23 5.42
N PRO A 149 0.11 11.92 6.26
CA PRO A 149 0.82 11.29 7.37
C PRO A 149 -0.10 10.69 8.44
N THR A 150 -1.39 10.97 8.39
CA THR A 150 -2.36 10.43 9.34
C THR A 150 -2.80 9.01 8.95
N ASN A 151 -3.18 8.82 7.67
CA ASN A 151 -3.71 7.55 7.18
C ASN A 151 -2.63 6.63 6.61
N TYR A 152 -1.54 7.21 6.10
CA TYR A 152 -0.45 6.48 5.43
C TYR A 152 0.88 6.59 6.18
N SER A 153 0.84 6.70 7.51
CA SER A 153 2.06 6.83 8.33
C SER A 153 3.06 5.66 8.20
N MET A 154 2.59 4.52 7.69
CA MET A 154 3.41 3.33 7.41
C MET A 154 4.08 3.34 6.03
N ILE A 155 3.80 4.33 5.16
CA ILE A 155 4.34 4.40 3.80
C ILE A 155 5.22 5.63 3.70
N GLU A 156 6.46 5.43 3.25
CA GLU A 156 7.47 6.47 3.07
C GLU A 156 8.07 6.32 1.68
N GLY A 157 7.92 7.34 0.83
CA GLY A 157 8.53 7.35 -0.50
C GLY A 157 10.05 7.37 -0.42
N SER A 158 10.72 6.76 -1.39
CA SER A 158 12.17 6.74 -1.52
C SER A 158 12.59 6.91 -2.98
N SER A 159 13.64 7.68 -3.20
CA SER A 159 14.23 7.82 -4.52
C SER A 159 15.20 6.69 -4.90
N ASP A 160 15.48 5.75 -3.97
CA ASP A 160 16.39 4.62 -4.20
C ASP A 160 15.81 3.28 -3.70
N ALA A 161 16.29 2.19 -4.32
CA ALA A 161 15.86 0.82 -4.03
C ALA A 161 16.29 0.31 -2.65
N ALA A 162 17.29 0.91 -2.03
CA ALA A 162 17.78 0.55 -0.69
C ALA A 162 16.97 1.22 0.42
N GLY A 163 16.11 2.20 0.07
CA GLY A 163 15.30 2.95 1.01
C GLY A 163 16.13 3.84 1.95
N THR A 164 17.22 4.41 1.45
CA THR A 164 18.10 5.28 2.24
C THR A 164 17.70 6.75 2.13
N SER A 165 17.10 7.14 1.01
CA SER A 165 16.65 8.52 0.73
C SER A 165 15.14 8.64 0.97
N LEU A 166 14.73 8.55 2.22
CA LEU A 166 13.31 8.51 2.61
C LEU A 166 12.70 9.89 2.77
N ARG A 167 11.42 9.97 2.41
CA ARG A 167 10.55 11.10 2.77
C ARG A 167 10.01 10.95 4.19
N VAL A 168 9.25 11.95 4.61
CA VAL A 168 8.44 11.87 5.83
C VAL A 168 7.39 10.77 5.68
N ALA A 169 7.13 10.03 6.77
CA ALA A 169 6.09 9.00 6.80
C ALA A 169 4.74 9.53 6.29
N GLY A 170 4.06 8.72 5.50
CA GLY A 170 2.82 9.09 4.83
C GLY A 170 2.99 9.98 3.61
N THR A 171 4.19 10.07 3.05
CA THR A 171 4.46 10.93 1.90
C THR A 171 5.16 10.16 0.79
N VAL A 172 4.60 10.21 -0.43
CA VAL A 172 5.22 9.72 -1.68
C VAL A 172 5.16 10.85 -2.70
N GLY A 173 6.25 11.15 -3.36
CA GLY A 173 6.35 12.24 -4.33
C GLY A 173 6.82 11.77 -5.71
N ALA A 174 6.69 12.65 -6.71
CA ALA A 174 6.94 12.34 -8.13
C ALA A 174 8.35 11.80 -8.43
N SER A 175 9.36 12.17 -7.63
CA SER A 175 10.73 11.68 -7.79
C SER A 175 10.99 10.33 -7.14
N ASP A 176 10.02 9.77 -6.39
CA ASP A 176 10.22 8.51 -5.71
C ASP A 176 10.01 7.34 -6.68
N THR A 177 10.96 6.44 -6.71
CA THR A 177 10.90 5.20 -7.51
C THR A 177 10.49 4.01 -6.67
N HIS A 178 10.62 4.12 -5.36
CA HIS A 178 10.30 3.10 -4.36
C HIS A 178 9.50 3.70 -3.21
N PHE A 179 8.97 2.84 -2.38
CA PHE A 179 8.38 3.23 -1.09
C PHE A 179 8.64 2.16 -0.05
N ARG A 180 8.70 2.58 1.20
CA ARG A 180 8.81 1.71 2.35
C ARG A 180 7.46 1.57 3.03
N ALA A 181 7.03 0.32 3.25
CA ALA A 181 5.85 -0.01 4.03
C ALA A 181 6.27 -0.77 5.29
N ARG A 182 5.62 -0.46 6.41
CA ARG A 182 5.89 -1.11 7.70
C ARG A 182 4.61 -1.74 8.24
N LYS A 183 4.70 -2.99 8.69
CA LYS A 183 3.58 -3.75 9.21
C LYS A 183 3.91 -4.32 10.58
N ILE A 184 2.96 -4.22 11.50
CA ILE A 184 3.07 -4.88 12.80
C ILE A 184 3.00 -6.41 12.62
N LEU A 185 3.86 -7.12 13.30
CA LEU A 185 3.76 -8.58 13.41
C LEU A 185 2.61 -8.91 14.37
N THR A 186 1.68 -9.76 13.93
CA THR A 186 0.54 -10.19 14.74
C THR A 186 1.00 -10.85 16.04
N THR A 187 2.10 -11.62 15.96
CA THR A 187 2.82 -12.17 17.10
C THR A 187 4.25 -11.68 17.04
N PRO A 188 4.79 -11.06 18.10
CA PRO A 188 6.20 -10.68 18.13
C PRO A 188 7.11 -11.88 17.86
N TYR A 189 8.15 -11.68 17.06
CA TYR A 189 9.14 -12.71 16.74
C TYR A 189 10.38 -12.53 17.59
N THR A 190 10.75 -13.58 18.37
CA THR A 190 12.02 -13.61 19.08
C THR A 190 12.99 -14.57 18.36
N ALA A 191 14.06 -14.00 17.82
CA ALA A 191 15.06 -14.79 17.11
C ALA A 191 15.81 -15.75 18.07
N LYS A 192 15.98 -16.99 17.65
CA LYS A 192 16.70 -18.04 18.39
C LYS A 192 17.81 -18.60 17.52
N ALA A 193 18.97 -18.87 18.10
CA ALA A 193 20.09 -19.45 17.39
C ALA A 193 19.70 -20.82 16.78
N GLY A 194 19.97 -20.99 15.49
CA GLY A 194 19.70 -22.24 14.76
C GLY A 194 18.23 -22.50 14.45
N ILE A 195 17.33 -21.57 14.73
CA ILE A 195 15.92 -21.67 14.35
C ILE A 195 15.67 -20.73 13.16
N ASN A 196 15.16 -21.29 12.08
CA ASN A 196 14.69 -20.53 10.93
C ASN A 196 13.17 -20.76 10.77
N PRO A 197 12.33 -19.85 11.22
CA PRO A 197 10.88 -20.03 11.15
C PRO A 197 10.39 -19.90 9.71
N THR A 198 9.28 -20.55 9.41
CA THR A 198 8.56 -20.34 8.16
C THR A 198 7.70 -19.09 8.27
N VAL A 199 7.79 -18.20 7.29
CA VAL A 199 7.01 -16.97 7.23
C VAL A 199 6.13 -16.95 6.01
N PHE A 200 4.85 -16.66 6.24
CA PHE A 200 3.86 -16.49 5.18
C PHE A 200 3.50 -15.02 5.07
N LEU A 201 3.66 -14.48 3.87
CA LEU A 201 3.17 -13.17 3.49
C LEU A 201 1.92 -13.37 2.65
N ALA A 202 0.77 -12.95 3.16
CA ALA A 202 -0.48 -12.96 2.41
C ALA A 202 -0.84 -11.53 2.01
N PHE A 203 -1.31 -11.37 0.77
CA PHE A 203 -1.71 -10.09 0.22
C PHE A 203 -3.19 -10.12 -0.19
N GLY A 204 -3.94 -9.09 0.20
CA GLY A 204 -5.32 -8.89 -0.23
C GLY A 204 -5.36 -7.97 -1.44
N THR A 205 -5.72 -8.50 -2.63
CA THR A 205 -5.77 -7.72 -3.87
C THR A 205 -7.16 -7.23 -4.24
N SER A 206 -8.15 -7.42 -3.37
CA SER A 206 -9.54 -6.99 -3.60
C SER A 206 -9.72 -5.48 -3.69
N GLY A 207 -8.79 -4.70 -3.15
CA GLY A 207 -8.77 -3.24 -3.21
C GLY A 207 -7.50 -2.69 -3.85
N ALA A 208 -6.78 -3.48 -4.66
CA ALA A 208 -5.45 -3.13 -5.15
C ALA A 208 -5.44 -2.17 -6.36
N ILE A 209 -6.56 -1.96 -7.01
CA ILE A 209 -6.71 -0.90 -8.03
C ILE A 209 -7.54 0.22 -7.40
N MET A 210 -7.09 1.46 -7.55
CA MET A 210 -7.85 2.64 -7.12
C MET A 210 -8.27 3.48 -8.32
N ASN A 211 -9.43 4.11 -8.22
CA ASN A 211 -9.91 5.09 -9.18
C ASN A 211 -9.95 6.46 -8.49
N LYS A 212 -9.15 7.39 -8.96
CA LYS A 212 -9.28 8.81 -8.60
C LYS A 212 -10.65 9.27 -9.09
N ALA A 213 -11.42 9.92 -8.23
CA ALA A 213 -12.74 10.43 -8.58
C ALA A 213 -12.73 11.12 -9.95
N GLY A 214 -13.24 10.45 -10.98
CA GLY A 214 -13.23 10.89 -12.36
C GLY A 214 -14.01 9.94 -13.25
N THR A 215 -14.29 10.39 -14.47
CA THR A 215 -14.97 9.59 -15.48
C THR A 215 -13.99 8.57 -16.06
N CYS A 216 -14.35 7.30 -16.07
CA CYS A 216 -13.59 6.26 -16.76
C CYS A 216 -13.43 6.62 -18.25
N GLY A 217 -12.28 6.31 -18.83
CA GLY A 217 -11.93 6.73 -20.19
C GLY A 217 -11.19 8.08 -20.24
N SER A 218 -11.10 8.79 -19.12
CA SER A 218 -10.24 9.97 -18.99
C SER A 218 -8.82 9.55 -18.63
N ALA A 219 -7.83 10.32 -19.05
CA ALA A 219 -6.45 10.11 -18.65
C ALA A 219 -6.31 10.20 -17.13
N GLN A 220 -5.43 9.39 -16.53
CA GLN A 220 -5.04 9.49 -15.15
C GLN A 220 -6.16 9.17 -14.13
N THR A 221 -6.91 8.12 -14.38
CA THR A 221 -8.00 7.70 -13.49
C THR A 221 -7.67 6.50 -12.62
N LEU A 222 -6.82 5.58 -13.09
CA LEU A 222 -6.45 4.36 -12.39
C LEU A 222 -5.03 4.43 -11.84
N ALA A 223 -4.83 3.92 -10.63
CA ALA A 223 -3.54 3.81 -9.99
C ALA A 223 -3.46 2.52 -9.14
N ALA A 224 -2.25 2.13 -8.78
CA ALA A 224 -2.02 1.05 -7.83
C ALA A 224 -2.37 1.52 -6.40
N ALA A 225 -3.21 0.76 -5.71
CA ALA A 225 -3.39 0.90 -4.27
C ALA A 225 -2.48 -0.12 -3.56
N PRO A 226 -1.81 0.25 -2.46
CA PRO A 226 -1.07 -0.71 -1.67
C PRO A 226 -1.99 -1.85 -1.22
N PRO A 227 -1.66 -3.13 -1.52
CA PRO A 227 -2.48 -4.25 -1.10
C PRO A 227 -2.43 -4.42 0.43
N ASP A 228 -3.50 -4.94 1.01
CA ASP A 228 -3.48 -5.37 2.39
C ASP A 228 -2.45 -6.49 2.57
N GLN A 229 -1.64 -6.39 3.63
CA GLN A 229 -0.59 -7.36 3.91
C GLN A 229 -0.80 -7.98 5.29
N THR A 230 -0.68 -9.30 5.38
CA THR A 230 -0.65 -10.05 6.64
C THR A 230 0.62 -10.89 6.71
N VAL A 231 1.28 -10.87 7.87
CA VAL A 231 2.51 -11.62 8.12
C VAL A 231 2.21 -12.65 9.20
N THR A 232 2.42 -13.93 8.90
CA THR A 232 2.27 -15.03 9.84
C THR A 232 3.60 -15.77 9.97
N ILE A 233 4.07 -15.99 11.20
CA ILE A 233 5.33 -16.68 11.50
C ILE A 233 5.01 -18.00 12.20
N GLN A 234 5.55 -19.12 11.70
CA GLN A 234 5.39 -20.46 12.26
C GLN A 234 6.75 -21.08 12.60
N GLY A 235 6.79 -21.90 13.68
CA GLY A 235 8.01 -22.60 14.09
C GLY A 235 8.98 -21.72 14.88
N GLN A 236 8.48 -20.79 15.70
CA GLN A 236 9.29 -19.96 16.59
C GLN A 236 9.86 -20.72 17.78
#